data_b228c5097654b86a1d2c308b2d6cdad2
#
_entry.id   b228c5097654b86a1d2c308b2d6cdad2
#
_cell.length_a   1.000
_cell.length_b   1.000
_cell.length_c   1.000
_cell.angle_alpha   90.00
_cell.angle_beta   90.00
_cell.angle_gamma   90.00
#
_symmetry.space_group_name_H-M   'P 1'
#
loop_
_entity.id
_entity.type
_entity.pdbx_description
1 polymer ?
#
loop_
_entity_poly.entity_id
_entity_poly.type
_entity_poly.pdbx_seq_one_letter_code
_entity_poly.pdbx_strand_id
1 'polypeptide(L)'
;AFTVGEVFNMKPEELPEFIGENGHFSTIFDFCAQCLSDGEHGWYDAPKIDFDKWRKTILGSQLETEKYGFKANIIENHDEPRGASRFLPEYAQNPAGIKMLGTVSVLLRGIPFIYQGQEIGMQNAKWNSIDEYDDISTKDQYKAALAAGLSKEQALAACGRMSRDNARTPMQWD
;
A
#
# COMPACT_ATOMS: atom_id res chain seq x y z
N ALA A 1 21.91 -10.54 13.10
CA ALA A 1 20.44 -10.65 12.93
C ALA A 1 20.06 -10.00 11.60
N PHE A 2 19.04 -10.52 10.91
CA PHE A 2 18.45 -9.87 9.75
C PHE A 2 17.45 -8.81 10.23
N THR A 3 17.58 -7.58 9.74
CA THR A 3 16.75 -6.46 10.16
C THR A 3 16.08 -5.82 8.96
N VAL A 4 14.85 -5.36 9.12
CA VAL A 4 14.09 -4.62 8.09
C VAL A 4 13.67 -3.28 8.67
N GLY A 5 14.07 -2.19 8.01
CA GLY A 5 13.71 -0.85 8.41
C GLY A 5 12.41 -0.40 7.77
N GLU A 6 11.61 0.35 8.51
CA GLU A 6 10.50 1.11 8.00
C GLU A 6 10.93 2.57 7.89
N VAL A 7 11.15 3.03 6.65
CA VAL A 7 11.77 4.34 6.37
C VAL A 7 10.90 5.09 5.37
N PHE A 8 10.41 6.26 5.79
CA PHE A 8 9.62 7.17 4.96
C PHE A 8 10.41 8.44 4.65
N ASN A 9 10.07 9.10 3.56
CA ASN A 9 10.63 10.38 3.15
C ASN A 9 12.16 10.39 2.95
N MET A 10 12.76 9.22 2.73
CA MET A 10 14.17 9.06 2.44
C MET A 10 14.48 9.65 1.06
N LYS A 11 15.55 10.41 0.99
CA LYS A 11 16.10 10.85 -0.29
C LYS A 11 16.97 9.76 -0.91
N PRO A 12 17.08 9.66 -2.25
CA PRO A 12 17.89 8.64 -2.90
C PRO A 12 19.35 8.60 -2.43
N GLU A 13 19.93 9.75 -2.15
CA GLU A 13 21.31 9.87 -1.64
C GLU A 13 21.52 9.35 -0.22
N GLU A 14 20.45 9.24 0.57
CA GLU A 14 20.48 8.72 1.95
C GLU A 14 20.40 7.19 2.00
N LEU A 15 20.04 6.54 0.89
CA LEU A 15 19.86 5.09 0.83
C LEU A 15 21.06 4.28 1.38
N PRO A 16 22.34 4.66 1.13
CA PRO A 16 23.49 3.95 1.68
C PRO A 16 23.62 3.98 3.21
N GLU A 17 22.95 4.93 3.88
CA GLU A 17 22.91 4.99 5.34
C GLU A 17 21.98 3.93 5.92
N PHE A 18 20.98 3.53 5.16
CA PHE A 18 19.98 2.55 5.59
C PHE A 18 20.33 1.12 5.21
N ILE A 19 20.79 0.89 3.98
CA ILE A 19 21.12 -0.46 3.47
C ILE A 19 22.49 -0.49 2.79
N GLY A 20 23.06 -1.68 2.65
CA GLY A 20 24.38 -1.88 2.06
C GLY A 20 25.42 -2.23 3.11
N GLU A 21 26.69 -2.20 2.73
CA GLU A 21 27.81 -2.67 3.56
C GLU A 21 27.89 -1.94 4.91
N ASN A 22 27.61 -0.63 4.91
CA ASN A 22 27.65 0.22 6.10
C ASN A 22 26.25 0.67 6.56
N GLY A 23 25.19 0.12 5.98
CA GLY A 23 23.83 0.48 6.32
C GLY A 23 23.40 -0.05 7.69
N HIS A 24 22.45 0.65 8.31
CA HIS A 24 21.94 0.31 9.63
C HIS A 24 20.99 -0.90 9.64
N PHE A 25 20.39 -1.23 8.46
CA PHE A 25 19.47 -2.34 8.30
C PHE A 25 19.97 -3.31 7.23
N SER A 26 19.54 -4.57 7.33
CA SER A 26 19.79 -5.55 6.26
C SER A 26 19.00 -5.21 4.99
N THR A 27 17.83 -4.63 5.14
CA THR A 27 16.97 -4.08 4.08
C THR A 27 15.96 -3.11 4.66
N ILE A 28 15.24 -2.39 3.77
CA ILE A 28 14.11 -1.53 4.13
C ILE A 28 12.90 -1.91 3.28
N PHE A 29 11.69 -1.62 3.76
CA PHE A 29 10.48 -1.77 2.95
C PHE A 29 10.46 -0.81 1.76
N ASP A 30 9.97 -1.30 0.63
CA ASP A 30 9.77 -0.50 -0.57
C ASP A 30 8.34 0.07 -0.62
N PHE A 31 8.19 1.29 -0.12
CA PHE A 31 6.91 2.01 -0.13
C PHE A 31 6.73 2.93 -1.34
N CYS A 32 7.60 2.85 -2.34
CA CYS A 32 7.57 3.78 -3.48
C CYS A 32 6.23 3.76 -4.26
N ALA A 33 5.56 2.60 -4.31
CA ALA A 33 4.28 2.45 -5.01
C ALA A 33 3.08 2.97 -4.19
N GLN A 34 3.17 2.97 -2.87
CA GLN A 34 2.09 3.40 -1.98
C GLN A 34 1.79 4.89 -2.15
N CYS A 35 2.81 5.72 -2.28
CA CYS A 35 2.67 7.17 -2.47
C CYS A 35 1.97 7.56 -3.79
N LEU A 36 1.83 6.64 -4.75
CA LEU A 36 1.16 6.92 -6.02
C LEU A 36 -0.36 7.10 -5.92
N SER A 37 -0.94 6.70 -4.80
CA SER A 37 -2.37 6.86 -4.53
C SER A 37 -2.66 7.93 -3.48
N ASP A 38 -1.69 8.74 -3.08
CA ASP A 38 -1.89 9.81 -2.14
C ASP A 38 -2.60 10.98 -2.84
N GLY A 39 -3.68 11.47 -2.24
CA GLY A 39 -4.38 12.67 -2.69
C GLY A 39 -3.67 13.93 -2.20
N GLU A 40 -3.89 15.04 -2.88
CA GLU A 40 -3.31 16.34 -2.51
C GLU A 40 -3.92 16.89 -1.21
N HIS A 41 -5.23 16.68 -1.00
CA HIS A 41 -5.98 17.21 0.12
C HIS A 41 -6.53 16.13 1.06
N GLY A 42 -6.45 14.87 0.67
CA GLY A 42 -6.92 13.74 1.47
C GLY A 42 -7.31 12.52 0.66
N TRP A 43 -7.93 11.56 1.32
CA TRP A 43 -8.34 10.31 0.67
C TRP A 43 -9.45 10.49 -0.37
N TYR A 44 -10.24 11.55 -0.26
CA TYR A 44 -11.36 11.82 -1.17
C TYR A 44 -10.92 12.24 -2.57
N ASP A 45 -9.73 12.81 -2.71
CA ASP A 45 -9.14 13.20 -3.99
C ASP A 45 -7.97 12.31 -4.42
N ALA A 46 -7.79 11.18 -3.74
CA ALA A 46 -6.77 10.19 -4.07
C ALA A 46 -6.91 9.68 -5.52
N PRO A 47 -5.86 9.78 -6.34
CA PRO A 47 -5.93 9.41 -7.75
C PRO A 47 -6.09 7.89 -7.92
N LYS A 48 -6.63 7.49 -9.06
CA LYS A 48 -6.52 6.09 -9.50
C LYS A 48 -5.09 5.79 -9.90
N ILE A 49 -4.64 4.57 -9.65
CA ILE A 49 -3.29 4.14 -10.01
C ILE A 49 -3.12 4.17 -11.55
N ASP A 50 -2.10 4.90 -11.97
CA ASP A 50 -1.57 4.84 -13.33
C ASP A 50 -0.55 3.69 -13.40
N PHE A 51 -0.84 2.64 -14.17
CA PHE A 51 0.01 1.46 -14.25
C PHE A 51 1.37 1.71 -14.90
N ASP A 52 1.48 2.64 -15.83
CA ASP A 52 2.78 2.99 -16.40
C ASP A 52 3.64 3.74 -15.39
N LYS A 53 3.03 4.63 -14.62
CA LYS A 53 3.71 5.32 -13.51
C LYS A 53 4.10 4.32 -12.41
N TRP A 54 3.19 3.44 -12.02
CA TRP A 54 3.43 2.38 -11.03
C TRP A 54 4.61 1.49 -11.44
N ARG A 55 4.61 1.00 -12.68
CA ARG A 55 5.69 0.18 -13.23
C ARG A 55 7.03 0.91 -13.22
N LYS A 56 7.06 2.16 -13.70
CA LYS A 56 8.28 2.98 -13.73
C LYS A 56 8.82 3.22 -12.33
N THR A 57 7.95 3.50 -11.37
CA THR A 57 8.33 3.75 -9.98
C THR A 57 8.96 2.51 -9.34
N ILE A 58 8.34 1.34 -9.49
CA ILE A 58 8.89 0.09 -8.95
C ILE A 58 10.22 -0.27 -9.60
N LEU A 59 10.31 -0.22 -10.93
CA LEU A 59 11.58 -0.51 -11.64
C LEU A 59 12.66 0.51 -11.28
N GLY A 60 12.32 1.77 -11.12
CA GLY A 60 13.22 2.82 -10.64
C GLY A 60 13.78 2.49 -9.27
N SER A 61 12.93 2.13 -8.32
CA SER A 61 13.33 1.72 -6.97
C SER A 61 14.26 0.49 -6.99
N GLN A 62 14.01 -0.49 -7.88
CA GLN A 62 14.89 -1.65 -8.05
C GLN A 62 16.29 -1.27 -8.55
N LEU A 63 16.35 -0.33 -9.50
CA LEU A 63 17.62 0.16 -10.06
C LEU A 63 18.41 1.00 -9.04
N GLU A 64 17.74 1.86 -8.29
CA GLU A 64 18.38 2.68 -7.24
C GLU A 64 19.08 1.82 -6.18
N THR A 65 18.47 0.69 -5.84
CA THR A 65 19.00 -0.20 -4.80
C THR A 65 20.05 -1.19 -5.28
N GLU A 66 20.23 -1.35 -6.58
CA GLU A 66 21.10 -2.38 -7.16
C GLU A 66 22.52 -2.35 -6.61
N LYS A 67 23.06 -1.17 -6.37
CA LYS A 67 24.44 -0.97 -5.86
C LYS A 67 24.60 -1.33 -4.38
N TYR A 68 23.51 -1.26 -3.61
CA TYR A 68 23.56 -1.38 -2.15
C TYR A 68 22.97 -2.68 -1.64
N GLY A 69 22.14 -3.36 -2.45
CA GLY A 69 21.45 -4.58 -2.05
C GLY A 69 20.09 -4.73 -2.69
N PHE A 70 19.07 -4.91 -1.88
CA PHE A 70 17.68 -5.06 -2.30
C PHE A 70 16.74 -4.53 -1.22
N LYS A 71 15.51 -4.22 -1.60
CA LYS A 71 14.44 -3.84 -0.68
C LYS A 71 13.53 -5.03 -0.35
N ALA A 72 12.78 -4.89 0.72
CA ALA A 72 11.68 -5.77 1.06
C ALA A 72 10.45 -5.36 0.23
N ASN A 73 10.02 -6.24 -0.68
CA ASN A 73 8.86 -5.99 -1.54
C ASN A 73 7.58 -6.14 -0.72
N ILE A 74 6.74 -5.12 -0.73
CA ILE A 74 5.48 -5.09 0.01
C ILE A 74 4.36 -4.54 -0.86
N ILE A 75 3.18 -5.16 -0.80
CA ILE A 75 1.97 -4.70 -1.48
C ILE A 75 0.97 -4.15 -0.47
N GLU A 76 0.85 -4.81 0.68
CA GLU A 76 -0.08 -4.45 1.75
C GLU A 76 0.51 -4.79 3.10
N ASN A 77 0.03 -4.13 4.13
CA ASN A 77 0.35 -4.40 5.52
C ASN A 77 -0.82 -3.99 6.43
N HIS A 78 -0.61 -3.98 7.74
CA HIS A 78 -1.63 -3.60 8.73
C HIS A 78 -1.95 -2.08 8.78
N ASP A 79 -1.20 -1.25 8.07
CA ASP A 79 -1.40 0.20 8.02
C ASP A 79 -1.89 0.70 6.65
N GLU A 80 -2.12 -0.22 5.72
CA GLU A 80 -2.55 0.06 4.37
C GLU A 80 -3.85 -0.68 4.02
N PRO A 81 -4.65 -0.21 3.06
CA PRO A 81 -5.76 -1.02 2.55
C PRO A 81 -5.25 -2.27 1.84
N ARG A 82 -6.13 -3.23 1.57
CA ARG A 82 -5.78 -4.44 0.82
C ARG A 82 -5.23 -4.11 -0.56
N GLY A 83 -4.10 -4.68 -0.91
CA GLY A 83 -3.36 -4.37 -2.13
C GLY A 83 -4.16 -4.63 -3.41
N ALA A 84 -4.94 -5.71 -3.46
CA ALA A 84 -5.80 -5.98 -4.61
C ALA A 84 -6.84 -4.87 -4.83
N SER A 85 -7.43 -4.32 -3.76
CA SER A 85 -8.40 -3.23 -3.85
C SER A 85 -7.76 -1.88 -4.13
N ARG A 86 -6.50 -1.68 -3.71
CA ARG A 86 -5.77 -0.43 -3.93
C ARG A 86 -5.19 -0.32 -5.33
N PHE A 87 -4.48 -1.36 -5.78
CA PHE A 87 -3.66 -1.32 -6.98
C PHE A 87 -4.39 -1.81 -8.24
N LEU A 88 -5.41 -2.67 -8.11
CA LEU A 88 -6.12 -3.17 -9.28
C LEU A 88 -7.37 -2.33 -9.57
N PRO A 89 -7.62 -1.99 -10.85
CA PRO A 89 -8.90 -1.42 -11.22
C PRO A 89 -10.01 -2.45 -10.99
N GLU A 90 -11.22 -1.98 -10.77
CA GLU A 90 -12.38 -2.81 -10.38
C GLU A 90 -12.58 -4.03 -11.30
N TYR A 91 -12.43 -3.86 -12.62
CA TYR A 91 -12.56 -4.96 -13.58
C TYR A 91 -11.46 -6.04 -13.44
N ALA A 92 -10.34 -5.71 -12.81
CA ALA A 92 -9.21 -6.62 -12.59
C ALA A 92 -9.14 -7.17 -11.14
N GLN A 93 -10.06 -6.77 -10.27
CA GLN A 93 -10.20 -7.31 -8.91
C GLN A 93 -10.87 -8.69 -8.95
N ASN A 94 -10.25 -9.61 -9.67
CA ASN A 94 -10.67 -10.99 -9.86
C ASN A 94 -9.47 -11.93 -9.67
N PRO A 95 -9.68 -13.25 -9.57
CA PRO A 95 -8.59 -14.20 -9.29
C PRO A 95 -7.38 -14.09 -10.23
N ALA A 96 -7.57 -13.75 -11.49
CA ALA A 96 -6.46 -13.60 -12.44
C ALA A 96 -5.63 -12.34 -12.15
N GLY A 97 -6.28 -11.20 -11.93
CA GLY A 97 -5.61 -9.94 -11.59
C GLY A 97 -4.91 -10.02 -10.23
N ILE A 98 -5.54 -10.63 -9.23
CA ILE A 98 -4.97 -10.81 -7.90
C ILE A 98 -3.72 -11.71 -7.97
N LYS A 99 -3.79 -12.82 -8.70
CA LYS A 99 -2.62 -13.70 -8.93
C LYS A 99 -1.51 -12.98 -9.68
N MET A 100 -1.84 -12.17 -10.67
CA MET A 100 -0.86 -11.36 -11.41
C MET A 100 -0.14 -10.38 -10.45
N LEU A 101 -0.87 -9.66 -9.60
CA LEU A 101 -0.30 -8.75 -8.61
C LEU A 101 0.63 -9.49 -7.63
N GLY A 102 0.20 -10.64 -7.11
CA GLY A 102 1.02 -11.50 -6.24
C GLY A 102 2.28 -12.01 -6.96
N THR A 103 2.15 -12.42 -8.23
CA THR A 103 3.29 -12.86 -9.04
C THR A 103 4.33 -11.75 -9.21
N VAL A 104 3.91 -10.54 -9.52
CA VAL A 104 4.82 -9.38 -9.61
C VAL A 104 5.56 -9.18 -8.29
N SER A 105 4.85 -9.17 -7.16
CA SER A 105 5.47 -8.97 -5.84
C SER A 105 6.53 -10.01 -5.51
N VAL A 106 6.27 -11.28 -5.83
CA VAL A 106 7.20 -12.40 -5.52
C VAL A 106 8.39 -12.44 -6.47
N LEU A 107 8.22 -12.03 -7.74
CA LEU A 107 9.29 -12.11 -8.75
C LEU A 107 10.16 -10.86 -8.85
N LEU A 108 9.78 -9.74 -8.24
CA LEU A 108 10.65 -8.58 -8.11
C LEU A 108 11.89 -8.93 -7.29
N ARG A 109 13.05 -8.34 -7.67
CA ARG A 109 14.28 -8.50 -6.89
C ARG A 109 14.07 -7.98 -5.47
N GLY A 110 14.34 -8.81 -4.47
CA GLY A 110 14.19 -8.46 -3.07
C GLY A 110 13.57 -9.59 -2.26
N ILE A 111 13.12 -9.26 -1.06
CA ILE A 111 12.44 -10.21 -0.19
C ILE A 111 10.94 -9.91 -0.22
N PRO A 112 10.10 -10.82 -0.72
CA PRO A 112 8.66 -10.63 -0.69
C PRO A 112 8.14 -10.74 0.76
N PHE A 113 7.44 -9.71 1.20
CA PHE A 113 6.67 -9.70 2.43
C PHE A 113 5.20 -9.91 2.09
N ILE A 114 4.65 -11.02 2.54
CA ILE A 114 3.26 -11.40 2.31
C ILE A 114 2.49 -11.15 3.60
N TYR A 115 1.53 -10.24 3.55
CA TYR A 115 0.67 -9.95 4.68
C TYR A 115 -0.44 -11.01 4.79
N GLN A 116 -0.85 -11.34 6.01
CA GLN A 116 -1.92 -12.32 6.25
C GLN A 116 -3.18 -12.02 5.43
N GLY A 117 -3.68 -13.00 4.70
CA GLY A 117 -4.83 -12.87 3.80
C GLY A 117 -4.47 -12.47 2.36
N GLN A 118 -3.28 -11.94 2.12
CA GLN A 118 -2.81 -11.64 0.77
C GLN A 118 -2.68 -12.91 -0.07
N GLU A 119 -2.23 -14.02 0.52
CA GLU A 119 -2.06 -15.33 -0.11
C GLU A 119 -3.37 -15.95 -0.62
N ILE A 120 -4.50 -15.57 -0.02
CA ILE A 120 -5.84 -15.97 -0.48
C ILE A 120 -6.56 -14.85 -1.24
N GLY A 121 -5.89 -13.71 -1.44
CA GLY A 121 -6.43 -12.58 -2.21
C GLY A 121 -7.53 -11.80 -1.51
N MET A 122 -7.45 -11.63 -0.19
CA MET A 122 -8.39 -10.79 0.56
C MET A 122 -8.45 -9.39 -0.04
N GLN A 123 -9.64 -8.83 -0.08
CA GLN A 123 -9.94 -7.49 -0.56
C GLN A 123 -10.49 -6.61 0.57
N ASN A 124 -10.67 -5.31 0.29
CA ASN A 124 -11.26 -4.39 1.25
C ASN A 124 -12.66 -4.87 1.68
N ALA A 125 -12.96 -4.68 2.95
CA ALA A 125 -14.29 -4.95 3.50
C ALA A 125 -15.32 -3.94 2.99
N LYS A 126 -16.59 -4.28 3.13
CA LYS A 126 -17.70 -3.36 2.89
C LYS A 126 -18.11 -2.72 4.23
N TRP A 127 -18.10 -1.40 4.26
CA TRP A 127 -18.45 -0.61 5.42
C TRP A 127 -19.74 0.18 5.13
N ASN A 128 -20.68 0.16 6.05
CA ASN A 128 -21.97 0.80 5.88
C ASN A 128 -22.07 2.14 6.62
N SER A 129 -21.20 2.36 7.60
CA SER A 129 -21.18 3.57 8.43
C SER A 129 -19.75 3.92 8.84
N ILE A 130 -19.50 5.20 9.05
CA ILE A 130 -18.24 5.67 9.64
C ILE A 130 -18.03 5.17 11.07
N ASP A 131 -19.10 4.82 11.76
CA ASP A 131 -19.04 4.33 13.13
C ASP A 131 -18.50 2.88 13.23
N GLU A 132 -18.44 2.15 12.12
CA GLU A 132 -17.84 0.82 12.04
C GLU A 132 -16.31 0.84 12.01
N TYR A 133 -15.70 2.01 11.77
CA TYR A 133 -14.25 2.15 11.74
C TYR A 133 -13.69 2.45 13.13
N ASP A 134 -12.58 1.81 13.45
CA ASP A 134 -11.79 2.10 14.66
C ASP A 134 -10.71 3.15 14.42
N ASP A 135 -10.13 3.17 13.23
CA ASP A 135 -9.03 4.05 12.87
C ASP A 135 -9.39 5.53 12.95
N ILE A 136 -8.63 6.27 13.76
CA ILE A 136 -8.82 7.72 13.95
C ILE A 136 -8.58 8.47 12.64
N SER A 137 -7.55 8.09 11.87
CA SER A 137 -7.25 8.72 10.59
C SER A 137 -8.42 8.60 9.63
N THR A 138 -9.08 7.45 9.59
CA THR A 138 -10.29 7.24 8.77
C THR A 138 -11.41 8.21 9.16
N LYS A 139 -11.65 8.38 10.45
CA LYS A 139 -12.67 9.32 10.96
C LYS A 139 -12.34 10.78 10.64
N ASP A 140 -11.07 11.14 10.69
CA ASP A 140 -10.63 12.50 10.36
C ASP A 140 -10.68 12.76 8.84
N GLN A 141 -10.29 11.78 8.03
CA GLN A 141 -10.45 11.86 6.56
C GLN A 141 -11.92 11.94 6.12
N TYR A 142 -12.82 11.26 6.82
CA TYR A 142 -14.27 11.41 6.60
C TYR A 142 -14.75 12.83 6.86
N LYS A 143 -14.33 13.43 7.99
CA LYS A 143 -14.66 14.83 8.31
C LYS A 143 -14.10 15.80 7.28
N ALA A 144 -12.85 15.59 6.83
CA ALA A 144 -12.20 16.39 5.80
C ALA A 144 -12.97 16.33 4.46
N ALA A 145 -13.41 15.14 4.06
CA ALA A 145 -14.22 14.96 2.86
C ALA A 145 -15.56 15.70 2.94
N LEU A 146 -16.25 15.63 4.07
CA LEU A 146 -17.49 16.40 4.30
C LEU A 146 -17.25 17.91 4.29
N ALA A 147 -16.14 18.37 4.89
CA ALA A 147 -15.77 19.79 4.88
C ALA A 147 -15.43 20.29 3.47
N ALA A 148 -14.92 19.40 2.61
CA ALA A 148 -14.70 19.68 1.19
C ALA A 148 -16.00 19.65 0.34
N GLY A 149 -17.15 19.38 0.95
CA GLY A 149 -18.47 19.41 0.30
C GLY A 149 -18.95 18.08 -0.29
N LEU A 150 -18.30 16.96 0.00
CA LEU A 150 -18.74 15.64 -0.44
C LEU A 150 -19.99 15.20 0.35
N SER A 151 -20.82 14.38 -0.27
CA SER A 151 -21.92 13.72 0.45
C SER A 151 -21.38 12.69 1.45
N LYS A 152 -22.21 12.27 2.40
CA LYS A 152 -21.85 11.22 3.37
C LYS A 152 -21.45 9.92 2.68
N GLU A 153 -22.17 9.56 1.62
CA GLU A 153 -21.91 8.35 0.82
C GLU A 153 -20.57 8.44 0.09
N GLN A 154 -20.27 9.61 -0.50
CA GLN A 154 -18.98 9.85 -1.18
C GLN A 154 -17.81 9.84 -0.19
N ALA A 155 -17.98 10.48 0.97
CA ALA A 155 -16.97 10.48 2.03
C ALA A 155 -16.73 9.07 2.58
N LEU A 156 -17.79 8.29 2.81
CA LEU A 156 -17.67 6.89 3.26
C LEU A 156 -16.99 6.02 2.20
N ALA A 157 -17.32 6.20 0.93
CA ALA A 157 -16.68 5.46 -0.16
C ALA A 157 -15.18 5.75 -0.26
N ALA A 158 -14.76 7.01 -0.06
CA ALA A 158 -13.34 7.38 -0.01
C ALA A 158 -12.62 6.70 1.16
N CYS A 159 -13.22 6.72 2.35
CA CYS A 159 -12.71 6.01 3.53
C CYS A 159 -12.63 4.50 3.30
N GLY A 160 -13.68 3.89 2.75
CA GLY A 160 -13.74 2.46 2.43
C GLY A 160 -12.64 2.00 1.48
N ARG A 161 -12.18 2.90 0.59
CA ARG A 161 -11.08 2.60 -0.33
C ARG A 161 -9.72 2.64 0.34
N MET A 162 -9.48 3.58 1.28
CA MET A 162 -8.15 3.94 1.76
C MET A 162 -7.87 3.53 3.20
N SER A 163 -8.90 3.21 3.99
CA SER A 163 -8.73 2.88 5.41
C SER A 163 -7.90 1.62 5.64
N ARG A 164 -6.99 1.69 6.58
CA ARG A 164 -6.22 0.54 7.08
C ARG A 164 -7.08 -0.49 7.82
N ASP A 165 -8.26 -0.14 8.29
CA ASP A 165 -9.16 -1.09 8.93
C ASP A 165 -9.58 -2.22 7.96
N ASN A 166 -9.50 -1.99 6.65
CA ASN A 166 -9.65 -3.04 5.64
C ASN A 166 -8.66 -4.20 5.80
N ALA A 167 -7.43 -3.91 6.22
CA ALA A 167 -6.39 -4.92 6.45
C ALA A 167 -6.45 -5.53 7.86
N ARG A 168 -7.28 -4.98 8.73
CA ARG A 168 -7.43 -5.41 10.14
C ARG A 168 -8.66 -6.27 10.38
N THR A 169 -9.37 -6.64 9.34
CA THR A 169 -10.46 -7.62 9.41
C THR A 169 -9.91 -9.02 9.73
N PRO A 170 -10.72 -9.89 10.38
CA PRO A 170 -10.31 -11.27 10.64
C PRO A 170 -9.90 -12.02 9.37
N MET A 171 -8.94 -12.92 9.51
CA MET A 171 -8.54 -13.81 8.42
C MET A 171 -9.72 -14.70 7.99
N GLN A 172 -9.92 -14.81 6.68
CA GLN A 172 -10.97 -15.64 6.08
C GLN A 172 -10.43 -17.06 5.91
N TRP A 173 -10.87 -17.99 6.77
CA TRP A 173 -10.43 -19.38 6.76
C TRP A 173 -11.34 -20.31 5.95
N ASP A 174 -12.56 -19.86 5.64
CA ASP A 174 -13.61 -20.63 4.92
C ASP A 174 -14.03 -19.91 3.62
#